data_9f3aa1e37fa0ed8c5f325ece58478948
#
_entry.id   9f3aa1e37fa0ed8c5f325ece58478948
#
_cell.length_a   1.000
_cell.length_b   1.000
_cell.length_c   1.000
_cell.angle_alpha   90.00
_cell.angle_beta   90.00
_cell.angle_gamma   90.00
#
_symmetry.space_group_name_H-M   'P 1'
#
loop_
_entity.id
_entity.type
_entity.pdbx_description
1 polymer ?
#
loop_
_entity_poly.entity_id
_entity_poly.type
_entity_poly.pdbx_seq_one_letter_code
_entity_poly.pdbx_strand_id
1 'polypeptide(L)'
;MVTREDFFPGEAKLIRQMFDLGLDWLHLRKPGSGEDDYRALLMELSPYERSRTVLHEHYHLAPELAAGGIHANSRHPFPFKPTGERSEAKFADERGETAFPDMSHSGPTAAYSGPTAAYSGPTAAMLSVSCHSLEELSAHKAKFDYLFLSPIFDSISKKGYSGRFTREQLLEARDNGLIDKKIIALGGITAGNIPIIRELGFGGVAVLGSVWFSPSPVTSFEELRHSL
;
A
#
# COMPACT_ATOMS: atom_id res chain seq x y z
N MET A 1 0.81 -3.99 -4.25
CA MET A 1 0.57 -3.54 -5.65
C MET A 1 -0.59 -2.55 -5.70
N VAL A 2 -0.55 -1.53 -6.58
CA VAL A 2 -1.67 -0.60 -6.81
C VAL A 2 -2.34 -0.95 -8.13
N THR A 3 -3.69 -0.96 -8.20
CA THR A 3 -4.42 -1.24 -9.44
C THR A 3 -4.30 -0.13 -10.47
N ARG A 4 -4.65 -0.42 -11.72
CA ARG A 4 -4.92 0.60 -12.75
C ARG A 4 -6.07 1.51 -12.32
N GLU A 5 -6.17 2.68 -12.96
CA GLU A 5 -7.23 3.65 -12.64
C GLU A 5 -8.62 3.22 -13.18
N ASP A 6 -8.64 2.45 -14.26
CA ASP A 6 -9.84 1.92 -14.91
C ASP A 6 -10.08 0.44 -14.56
N PHE A 7 -11.34 0.04 -14.49
CA PHE A 7 -11.72 -1.38 -14.49
C PHE A 7 -11.61 -1.95 -15.91
N PHE A 8 -11.26 -3.23 -15.99
CA PHE A 8 -11.20 -3.92 -17.28
C PHE A 8 -11.57 -5.40 -17.14
N PRO A 9 -12.10 -6.04 -18.23
CA PRO A 9 -12.47 -7.44 -18.20
C PRO A 9 -11.30 -8.36 -17.83
N GLY A 10 -11.52 -9.27 -16.87
CA GLY A 10 -10.52 -10.21 -16.39
C GLY A 10 -9.54 -9.68 -15.35
N GLU A 11 -9.71 -8.45 -14.87
CA GLU A 11 -8.84 -7.87 -13.84
C GLU A 11 -8.78 -8.75 -12.58
N ALA A 12 -9.93 -9.20 -12.06
CA ALA A 12 -9.99 -10.06 -10.89
C ALA A 12 -9.20 -11.37 -11.09
N LYS A 13 -9.22 -11.94 -12.30
CA LYS A 13 -8.45 -13.14 -12.61
C LYS A 13 -6.94 -12.89 -12.50
N LEU A 14 -6.45 -11.77 -13.05
CA LEU A 14 -5.03 -11.41 -12.96
C LEU A 14 -4.63 -11.13 -11.51
N ILE A 15 -5.46 -10.43 -10.75
CA ILE A 15 -5.24 -10.17 -9.33
C ILE A 15 -5.09 -11.48 -8.55
N ARG A 16 -5.99 -12.45 -8.76
CA ARG A 16 -5.91 -13.78 -8.12
C ARG A 16 -4.60 -14.49 -8.45
N GLN A 17 -4.21 -14.51 -9.72
CA GLN A 17 -2.93 -15.10 -10.14
C GLN A 17 -1.73 -14.43 -9.43
N MET A 18 -1.77 -13.12 -9.21
CA MET A 18 -0.72 -12.42 -8.47
C MET A 18 -0.74 -12.76 -6.98
N PHE A 19 -1.92 -12.97 -6.37
CA PHE A 19 -2.02 -13.50 -5.01
C PHE A 19 -1.47 -14.93 -4.89
N ASP A 20 -1.73 -15.79 -5.88
CA ASP A 20 -1.16 -17.13 -5.94
C ASP A 20 0.38 -17.10 -6.05
N LEU A 21 0.95 -16.07 -6.67
CA LEU A 21 2.38 -15.80 -6.75
C LEU A 21 2.95 -15.05 -5.52
N GLY A 22 2.14 -14.83 -4.49
CA GLY A 22 2.58 -14.20 -3.24
C GLY A 22 2.47 -12.69 -3.20
N LEU A 23 1.45 -12.10 -3.82
CA LEU A 23 1.11 -10.70 -3.59
C LEU A 23 0.70 -10.50 -2.13
N ASP A 24 1.41 -9.65 -1.40
CA ASP A 24 1.12 -9.39 0.01
C ASP A 24 -0.12 -8.48 0.18
N TRP A 25 -0.18 -7.38 -0.59
CA TRP A 25 -1.24 -6.40 -0.50
C TRP A 25 -1.63 -5.82 -1.85
N LEU A 26 -2.94 -5.73 -2.08
CA LEU A 26 -3.56 -5.02 -3.20
C LEU A 26 -4.09 -3.66 -2.72
N HIS A 27 -3.72 -2.58 -3.38
CA HIS A 27 -4.35 -1.28 -3.23
C HIS A 27 -5.34 -1.06 -4.37
N LEU A 28 -6.63 -1.15 -4.06
CA LEU A 28 -7.70 -0.91 -5.02
C LEU A 28 -7.93 0.59 -5.16
N ARG A 29 -7.45 1.15 -6.28
CA ARG A 29 -7.51 2.57 -6.59
C ARG A 29 -8.13 2.77 -7.98
N LYS A 30 -9.36 3.29 -8.01
CA LYS A 30 -10.17 3.50 -9.21
C LYS A 30 -10.80 4.90 -9.18
N PRO A 31 -10.02 5.97 -9.41
CA PRO A 31 -10.48 7.34 -9.20
C PRO A 31 -11.76 7.69 -9.95
N GLY A 32 -12.80 8.09 -9.22
CA GLY A 32 -14.07 8.50 -9.79
C GLY A 32 -14.98 7.38 -10.26
N SER A 33 -14.66 6.12 -9.96
CA SER A 33 -15.54 4.97 -10.25
C SER A 33 -16.64 4.84 -9.20
N GLY A 34 -17.76 4.23 -9.61
CA GLY A 34 -18.90 3.99 -8.75
C GLY A 34 -18.65 2.92 -7.67
N GLU A 35 -19.46 2.98 -6.61
CA GLU A 35 -19.41 1.98 -5.53
C GLU A 35 -19.73 0.57 -6.04
N ASP A 36 -20.69 0.45 -6.96
CA ASP A 36 -21.11 -0.84 -7.50
C ASP A 36 -19.96 -1.55 -8.23
N ASP A 37 -19.10 -0.81 -8.93
CA ASP A 37 -17.93 -1.36 -9.61
C ASP A 37 -16.88 -1.89 -8.61
N TYR A 38 -16.65 -1.13 -7.52
CA TYR A 38 -15.79 -1.57 -6.41
C TYR A 38 -16.33 -2.84 -5.77
N ARG A 39 -17.63 -2.87 -5.48
CA ARG A 39 -18.33 -4.01 -4.90
C ARG A 39 -18.23 -5.24 -5.81
N ALA A 40 -18.49 -5.07 -7.10
CA ALA A 40 -18.41 -6.14 -8.08
C ALA A 40 -17.01 -6.79 -8.11
N LEU A 41 -15.94 -5.99 -8.22
CA LEU A 41 -14.58 -6.52 -8.21
C LEU A 41 -14.25 -7.22 -6.88
N LEU A 42 -14.58 -6.62 -5.73
CA LEU A 42 -14.32 -7.23 -4.42
C LEU A 42 -15.06 -8.56 -4.24
N MET A 43 -16.27 -8.69 -4.76
CA MET A 43 -17.05 -9.94 -4.68
C MET A 43 -16.48 -11.05 -5.56
N GLU A 44 -15.71 -10.73 -6.60
CA GLU A 44 -14.97 -11.72 -7.38
C GLU A 44 -13.71 -12.23 -6.66
N LEU A 45 -13.21 -11.54 -5.64
CA LEU A 45 -12.07 -11.95 -4.84
C LEU A 45 -12.51 -12.88 -3.69
N SER A 46 -11.65 -13.84 -3.33
CA SER A 46 -11.85 -14.69 -2.17
C SER A 46 -11.83 -13.88 -0.85
N PRO A 47 -12.35 -14.43 0.26
CA PRO A 47 -12.23 -13.78 1.57
C PRO A 47 -10.79 -13.44 1.96
N TYR A 48 -9.83 -14.30 1.65
CA TYR A 48 -8.41 -14.07 1.88
C TYR A 48 -7.91 -12.87 1.07
N GLU A 49 -8.16 -12.83 -0.23
CA GLU A 49 -7.71 -11.74 -1.11
C GLU A 49 -8.36 -10.41 -0.72
N ARG A 50 -9.65 -10.40 -0.33
CA ARG A 50 -10.29 -9.20 0.23
C ARG A 50 -9.60 -8.72 1.50
N SER A 51 -9.27 -9.61 2.42
CA SER A 51 -8.58 -9.26 3.67
C SER A 51 -7.16 -8.67 3.44
N ARG A 52 -6.63 -8.80 2.22
CA ARG A 52 -5.37 -8.24 1.75
C ARG A 52 -5.57 -7.09 0.74
N THR A 53 -6.80 -6.58 0.62
CA THR A 53 -7.12 -5.45 -0.26
C THR A 53 -7.37 -4.20 0.56
N VAL A 54 -6.73 -3.09 0.17
CA VAL A 54 -6.81 -1.78 0.80
C VAL A 54 -7.52 -0.82 -0.14
N LEU A 55 -8.58 -0.14 0.33
CA LEU A 55 -9.43 0.72 -0.48
C LEU A 55 -8.95 2.16 -0.46
N HIS A 56 -8.91 2.80 -1.63
CA HIS A 56 -8.58 4.22 -1.79
C HIS A 56 -9.81 5.14 -1.85
N GLU A 57 -10.99 4.57 -2.03
CA GLU A 57 -12.29 5.23 -2.12
C GLU A 57 -13.35 4.30 -1.50
N HIS A 58 -14.60 4.77 -1.32
CA HIS A 58 -15.70 3.96 -0.78
C HIS A 58 -15.34 3.21 0.51
N TYR A 59 -14.72 3.91 1.46
CA TYR A 59 -14.13 3.33 2.69
C TYR A 59 -15.11 2.49 3.53
N HIS A 60 -16.41 2.79 3.47
CA HIS A 60 -17.45 2.03 4.15
C HIS A 60 -17.57 0.58 3.66
N LEU A 61 -17.12 0.28 2.43
CA LEU A 61 -17.07 -1.10 1.92
C LEU A 61 -16.01 -1.96 2.64
N ALA A 62 -15.01 -1.35 3.29
CA ALA A 62 -13.96 -2.11 3.94
C ALA A 62 -14.49 -3.02 5.07
N PRO A 63 -15.29 -2.52 6.05
CA PRO A 63 -15.89 -3.40 7.04
C PRO A 63 -16.98 -4.30 6.46
N GLU A 64 -17.75 -3.82 5.50
CA GLU A 64 -18.86 -4.56 4.92
C GLU A 64 -18.40 -5.81 4.18
N LEU A 65 -17.34 -5.71 3.40
CA LEU A 65 -16.80 -6.78 2.56
C LEU A 65 -15.54 -7.42 3.12
N ALA A 66 -15.19 -7.10 4.38
CA ALA A 66 -13.98 -7.57 5.06
C ALA A 66 -12.69 -7.26 4.27
N ALA A 67 -12.59 -6.07 3.66
CA ALA A 67 -11.34 -5.60 3.07
C ALA A 67 -10.31 -5.27 4.15
N GLY A 68 -9.03 -5.45 3.84
CA GLY A 68 -7.93 -5.41 4.81
C GLY A 68 -7.60 -4.01 5.33
N GLY A 69 -8.03 -2.94 4.64
CA GLY A 69 -7.73 -1.60 5.11
C GLY A 69 -8.22 -0.49 4.20
N ILE A 70 -7.82 0.73 4.56
CA ILE A 70 -8.11 1.94 3.80
C ILE A 70 -6.86 2.80 3.62
N HIS A 71 -6.77 3.50 2.50
CA HIS A 71 -5.65 4.38 2.15
C HIS A 71 -6.14 5.81 1.95
N ALA A 72 -5.74 6.72 2.84
CA ALA A 72 -6.08 8.13 2.72
C ALA A 72 -5.33 8.80 1.56
N ASN A 73 -6.00 9.70 0.90
CA ASN A 73 -5.42 10.55 -0.14
C ASN A 73 -6.06 11.95 -0.08
N SER A 74 -5.53 12.90 -0.86
CA SER A 74 -6.02 14.29 -0.84
C SER A 74 -7.48 14.46 -1.28
N ARG A 75 -8.01 13.54 -2.09
CA ARG A 75 -9.42 13.55 -2.55
C ARG A 75 -10.34 12.90 -1.52
N HIS A 76 -9.85 11.87 -0.85
CA HIS A 76 -10.58 11.11 0.17
C HIS A 76 -9.75 11.06 1.44
N PRO A 77 -9.73 12.17 2.22
CA PRO A 77 -9.10 12.16 3.54
C PRO A 77 -9.88 11.22 4.46
N PHE A 78 -9.24 10.78 5.53
CA PHE A 78 -9.98 9.98 6.51
C PHE A 78 -11.21 10.74 7.02
N PRO A 79 -12.35 10.06 7.16
CA PRO A 79 -13.56 10.64 7.75
C PRO A 79 -13.41 10.91 9.25
N PHE A 80 -12.29 10.50 9.85
CA PHE A 80 -11.99 10.67 11.28
C PHE A 80 -10.49 10.98 11.48
N LYS A 81 -10.16 11.60 12.60
CA LYS A 81 -8.76 11.80 13.01
C LYS A 81 -8.25 10.50 13.66
N PRO A 82 -7.14 9.91 13.20
CA PRO A 82 -6.51 8.82 13.92
C PRO A 82 -6.20 9.27 15.36
N THR A 83 -6.72 8.56 16.35
CA THR A 83 -6.48 8.89 17.76
C THR A 83 -5.36 8.02 18.30
N GLY A 84 -4.29 8.64 18.80
CA GLY A 84 -3.19 7.98 19.51
C GLY A 84 -2.01 7.53 18.65
N GLU A 85 -0.86 7.43 19.30
CA GLU A 85 0.32 6.78 18.73
C GLU A 85 0.05 5.28 18.60
N ARG A 86 0.21 4.74 17.41
CA ARG A 86 0.15 3.28 17.19
C ARG A 86 1.50 2.69 17.59
N SER A 87 1.49 1.80 18.58
CA SER A 87 2.72 1.22 19.13
C SER A 87 3.50 0.42 18.09
N GLU A 88 4.84 0.59 18.08
CA GLU A 88 5.79 -0.10 17.22
C GLU A 88 5.82 -1.63 17.41
N ALA A 89 5.20 -2.14 18.48
CA ALA A 89 5.25 -3.54 18.89
C ALA A 89 4.68 -4.56 17.88
N LYS A 90 4.06 -4.11 16.79
CA LYS A 90 3.40 -4.99 15.81
C LYS A 90 4.29 -5.44 14.63
N PHE A 91 5.53 -4.95 14.54
CA PHE A 91 6.40 -5.22 13.41
C PHE A 91 7.67 -6.01 13.75
N ALA A 92 7.80 -6.49 14.98
CA ALA A 92 8.90 -7.37 15.37
C ALA A 92 8.53 -8.83 15.09
N ASP A 93 9.09 -9.42 14.05
CA ASP A 93 9.14 -10.87 13.90
C ASP A 93 10.24 -11.44 14.83
N GLU A 94 9.92 -12.50 15.55
CA GLU A 94 10.85 -13.19 16.47
C GLU A 94 12.07 -13.82 15.77
N ARG A 95 12.15 -13.81 14.45
CA ARG A 95 13.17 -14.49 13.65
C ARG A 95 14.25 -13.59 13.05
N GLY A 96 14.14 -12.25 13.19
CA GLY A 96 15.21 -11.34 12.76
C GLY A 96 15.51 -11.29 11.25
N GLU A 97 14.72 -11.97 10.43
CA GLU A 97 14.91 -12.00 8.99
C GLU A 97 14.18 -10.85 8.31
N THR A 98 14.80 -10.30 7.25
CA THR A 98 14.35 -9.17 6.45
C THR A 98 13.18 -9.52 5.51
N ALA A 99 12.16 -10.21 6.03
CA ALA A 99 10.88 -10.29 5.36
C ALA A 99 10.12 -8.98 5.58
N PHE A 100 9.34 -8.53 4.59
CA PHE A 100 8.24 -7.60 4.81
C PHE A 100 7.57 -7.94 6.14
N PRO A 101 7.14 -6.96 6.94
CA PRO A 101 6.40 -7.29 8.14
C PRO A 101 5.36 -8.32 7.76
N ASP A 102 5.43 -9.50 8.36
CA ASP A 102 4.42 -10.53 8.16
C ASP A 102 3.11 -10.00 8.72
N MET A 103 2.37 -9.33 7.84
CA MET A 103 1.07 -8.76 8.17
C MET A 103 -0.01 -9.84 8.25
N SER A 104 0.38 -11.13 8.23
CA SER A 104 -0.53 -12.26 8.23
C SER A 104 -1.28 -12.47 9.55
N HIS A 105 -0.80 -11.93 10.68
CA HIS A 105 -1.29 -12.32 12.01
C HIS A 105 -1.61 -11.19 13.00
N SER A 106 -1.46 -9.91 12.64
CA SER A 106 -1.78 -8.82 13.56
C SER A 106 -2.86 -7.92 12.98
N GLY A 107 -4.10 -8.21 13.33
CA GLY A 107 -5.17 -7.23 13.20
C GLY A 107 -4.86 -5.99 14.06
N PRO A 108 -5.19 -4.77 13.60
CA PRO A 108 -5.01 -3.56 14.39
C PRO A 108 -5.86 -3.61 15.67
N THR A 109 -5.28 -3.26 16.79
CA THR A 109 -5.94 -3.22 18.11
C THR A 109 -6.32 -1.80 18.54
N ALA A 110 -6.47 -0.85 17.63
CA ALA A 110 -6.92 0.49 17.96
C ALA A 110 -8.41 0.64 17.62
N ALA A 111 -9.25 0.83 18.64
CA ALA A 111 -10.62 1.26 18.45
C ALA A 111 -10.65 2.70 17.90
N TYR A 112 -11.39 2.94 16.82
CA TYR A 112 -11.63 4.28 16.29
C TYR A 112 -12.76 4.94 17.08
N SER A 113 -12.46 6.02 17.77
CA SER A 113 -13.48 6.90 18.35
C SER A 113 -13.64 8.14 17.49
N GLY A 114 -14.50 8.08 16.48
CA GLY A 114 -14.91 9.24 15.69
C GLY A 114 -16.39 9.55 15.92
N PRO A 115 -16.82 10.80 15.69
CA PRO A 115 -18.17 11.25 16.05
C PRO A 115 -19.29 10.84 15.08
N THR A 116 -19.05 9.97 14.14
CA THR A 116 -20.11 9.47 13.25
C THR A 116 -20.37 8.00 13.50
N ALA A 117 -21.57 7.72 13.99
CA ALA A 117 -22.11 6.40 14.33
C ALA A 117 -22.19 5.40 13.14
N ALA A 118 -21.47 5.65 12.05
CA ALA A 118 -21.56 4.89 10.81
C ALA A 118 -20.32 4.02 10.50
N TYR A 119 -19.19 4.20 11.22
CA TYR A 119 -18.00 3.37 11.00
C TYR A 119 -17.58 2.65 12.28
N SER A 120 -18.37 1.68 12.67
CA SER A 120 -17.93 0.59 13.55
C SER A 120 -17.22 -0.46 12.70
N GLY A 121 -16.15 -0.05 11.99
CA GLY A 121 -15.34 -0.98 11.22
C GLY A 121 -14.73 -2.05 12.09
N PRO A 122 -14.36 -3.21 11.54
CA PRO A 122 -13.65 -4.23 12.31
C PRO A 122 -12.43 -3.56 12.95
N THR A 123 -12.20 -3.84 14.19
CA THR A 123 -11.09 -3.35 15.03
C THR A 123 -9.70 -3.60 14.42
N ALA A 124 -9.64 -4.00 13.18
CA ALA A 124 -8.52 -4.61 12.50
C ALA A 124 -8.13 -4.01 11.14
N ALA A 125 -8.76 -2.96 10.63
CA ALA A 125 -8.40 -2.42 9.30
C ALA A 125 -7.06 -1.65 9.31
N MET A 126 -6.17 -1.97 8.35
CA MET A 126 -4.90 -1.25 8.16
C MET A 126 -5.15 0.17 7.65
N LEU A 127 -4.41 1.13 8.18
CA LEU A 127 -4.46 2.52 7.75
C LEU A 127 -3.16 2.93 7.08
N SER A 128 -3.28 3.50 5.90
CA SER A 128 -2.11 3.98 5.17
C SER A 128 -2.37 5.34 4.50
N VAL A 129 -1.30 6.01 4.11
CA VAL A 129 -1.34 7.30 3.42
C VAL A 129 -0.16 7.42 2.46
N SER A 130 -0.33 8.20 1.39
CA SER A 130 0.77 8.59 0.52
C SER A 130 1.40 9.89 1.01
N CYS A 131 2.74 9.93 1.06
CA CYS A 131 3.56 11.10 1.35
C CYS A 131 4.39 11.45 0.11
N HIS A 132 4.54 12.74 -0.12
CA HIS A 132 5.27 13.28 -1.27
C HIS A 132 6.47 14.13 -0.85
N SER A 133 6.74 14.24 0.45
CA SER A 133 7.94 14.85 1.02
C SER A 133 8.36 14.14 2.31
N LEU A 134 9.61 14.38 2.77
CA LEU A 134 10.11 13.85 4.04
C LEU A 134 9.42 14.51 5.24
N GLU A 135 8.99 15.77 5.11
CA GLU A 135 8.21 16.48 6.12
C GLU A 135 6.85 15.85 6.33
N GLU A 136 6.12 15.54 5.23
CA GLU A 136 4.85 14.79 5.29
C GLU A 136 5.05 13.43 5.93
N LEU A 137 6.13 12.72 5.55
CA LEU A 137 6.46 11.42 6.11
C LEU A 137 6.64 11.51 7.64
N SER A 138 7.43 12.48 8.11
CA SER A 138 7.66 12.74 9.54
C SER A 138 6.35 13.05 10.27
N ALA A 139 5.50 13.91 9.71
CA ALA A 139 4.23 14.33 10.31
C ALA A 139 3.20 13.18 10.43
N HIS A 140 3.31 12.17 9.58
CA HIS A 140 2.33 11.08 9.49
C HIS A 140 2.81 9.75 10.06
N LYS A 141 4.11 9.52 10.21
CA LYS A 141 4.70 8.22 10.56
C LYS A 141 4.10 7.56 11.80
N ALA A 142 3.84 8.33 12.86
CA ALA A 142 3.25 7.80 14.10
C ALA A 142 1.75 7.49 14.00
N LYS A 143 1.06 7.99 12.96
CA LYS A 143 -0.41 7.95 12.86
C LYS A 143 -0.94 6.79 12.01
N PHE A 144 -0.08 6.20 11.18
CA PHE A 144 -0.46 5.19 10.18
C PHE A 144 0.30 3.89 10.38
N ASP A 145 -0.28 2.79 9.94
CA ASP A 145 0.36 1.47 10.01
C ASP A 145 1.54 1.38 9.06
N TYR A 146 1.39 1.92 7.84
CA TYR A 146 2.46 2.10 6.86
C TYR A 146 2.18 3.30 5.96
N LEU A 147 3.21 3.79 5.29
CA LEU A 147 3.12 4.98 4.44
C LEU A 147 3.80 4.71 3.09
N PHE A 148 3.22 5.27 2.03
CA PHE A 148 3.92 5.35 0.75
C PHE A 148 4.75 6.63 0.70
N LEU A 149 6.00 6.53 0.25
CA LEU A 149 6.81 7.67 -0.14
C LEU A 149 6.97 7.65 -1.66
N SER A 150 6.59 8.73 -2.34
CA SER A 150 6.56 8.77 -3.81
C SER A 150 6.72 10.18 -4.39
N PRO A 151 7.24 10.32 -5.63
CA PRO A 151 7.87 9.26 -6.41
C PRO A 151 9.35 9.07 -6.03
N ILE A 152 9.81 7.81 -5.92
CA ILE A 152 11.22 7.50 -5.61
C ILE A 152 12.08 7.60 -6.87
N PHE A 153 11.62 7.03 -7.98
CA PHE A 153 12.27 7.12 -9.29
C PHE A 153 11.37 7.81 -10.31
N ASP A 154 11.93 8.11 -11.47
CA ASP A 154 11.17 8.68 -12.59
C ASP A 154 10.00 7.78 -12.98
N SER A 155 8.87 8.40 -13.28
CA SER A 155 7.66 7.64 -13.59
C SER A 155 7.77 6.92 -14.92
N ILE A 156 7.48 5.62 -14.93
CA ILE A 156 7.36 4.81 -16.14
C ILE A 156 6.07 5.15 -16.91
N SER A 157 5.02 5.51 -16.18
CA SER A 157 3.67 5.69 -16.74
C SER A 157 3.25 7.14 -16.97
N LYS A 158 3.93 8.11 -16.36
CA LYS A 158 3.59 9.55 -16.46
C LYS A 158 4.80 10.35 -16.93
N LYS A 159 4.80 10.82 -18.17
CA LYS A 159 5.85 11.70 -18.70
C LYS A 159 5.95 12.98 -17.85
N GLY A 160 7.18 13.35 -17.43
CA GLY A 160 7.45 14.56 -16.65
C GLY A 160 7.34 14.39 -15.12
N TYR A 161 7.10 13.21 -14.60
CA TYR A 161 7.23 12.90 -13.18
C TYR A 161 8.62 12.33 -12.90
N SER A 162 9.54 13.18 -12.45
CA SER A 162 10.87 12.79 -12.00
C SER A 162 10.89 12.43 -10.52
N GLY A 163 11.85 11.62 -10.12
CA GLY A 163 12.13 11.35 -8.70
C GLY A 163 12.30 12.66 -7.93
N ARG A 164 11.66 12.77 -6.78
CA ARG A 164 11.67 14.01 -5.97
C ARG A 164 12.81 14.07 -4.96
N PHE A 165 13.48 12.94 -4.75
CA PHE A 165 14.46 12.78 -3.69
C PHE A 165 15.82 12.43 -4.27
N THR A 166 16.88 13.03 -3.75
CA THR A 166 18.22 12.56 -4.06
C THR A 166 18.54 11.31 -3.24
N ARG A 167 19.51 10.52 -3.71
CA ARG A 167 19.96 9.33 -2.97
C ARG A 167 20.49 9.70 -1.57
N GLU A 168 21.19 10.80 -1.47
CA GLU A 168 21.76 11.33 -0.22
C GLU A 168 20.64 11.68 0.79
N GLN A 169 19.56 12.35 0.34
CA GLN A 169 18.42 12.66 1.18
C GLN A 169 17.74 11.40 1.72
N LEU A 170 17.59 10.36 0.88
CA LEU A 170 16.96 9.11 1.31
C LEU A 170 17.86 8.31 2.27
N LEU A 171 19.17 8.31 2.06
CA LEU A 171 20.13 7.70 2.99
C LEU A 171 20.13 8.41 4.34
N GLU A 172 20.15 9.74 4.36
CA GLU A 172 20.04 10.51 5.59
C GLU A 172 18.71 10.25 6.33
N ALA A 173 17.60 10.18 5.59
CA ALA A 173 16.30 9.86 6.16
C ALA A 173 16.26 8.43 6.76
N ARG A 174 16.94 7.47 6.15
CA ARG A 174 17.12 6.12 6.71
C ARG A 174 17.96 6.16 7.98
N ASP A 175 19.11 6.82 7.94
CA ASP A 175 20.06 6.85 9.07
C ASP A 175 19.48 7.58 10.29
N ASN A 176 18.58 8.53 10.05
CA ASN A 176 17.80 9.22 11.09
C ASN A 176 16.53 8.43 11.50
N GLY A 177 16.34 7.22 11.01
CA GLY A 177 15.19 6.37 11.34
C GLY A 177 13.85 6.86 10.78
N LEU A 178 13.84 7.82 9.84
CA LEU A 178 12.61 8.29 9.20
C LEU A 178 12.12 7.27 8.16
N ILE A 179 13.03 6.67 7.38
CA ILE A 179 12.74 5.54 6.51
C ILE A 179 13.04 4.25 7.28
N ASP A 180 12.06 3.37 7.39
CA ASP A 180 12.13 2.07 8.06
C ASP A 180 11.15 1.08 7.42
N LYS A 181 10.88 -0.04 8.11
CA LYS A 181 9.96 -1.10 7.66
C LYS A 181 8.51 -0.64 7.40
N LYS A 182 8.09 0.51 7.94
CA LYS A 182 6.75 1.08 7.71
C LYS A 182 6.65 1.87 6.41
N ILE A 183 7.77 2.21 5.77
CA ILE A 183 7.81 3.08 4.61
C ILE A 183 7.96 2.24 3.34
N ILE A 184 6.98 2.37 2.46
CA ILE A 184 6.90 1.64 1.20
C ILE A 184 7.27 2.56 0.04
N ALA A 185 8.26 2.16 -0.74
CA ALA A 185 8.69 2.92 -1.91
C ALA A 185 7.66 2.80 -3.05
N LEU A 186 7.25 3.93 -3.63
CA LEU A 186 6.34 3.97 -4.77
C LEU A 186 6.89 4.93 -5.85
N GLY A 187 6.67 4.58 -7.10
CA GLY A 187 7.04 5.40 -8.28
C GLY A 187 8.32 4.93 -8.95
N GLY A 188 8.21 4.56 -10.22
CA GLY A 188 9.30 4.12 -11.06
C GLY A 188 9.96 2.80 -10.66
N ILE A 189 9.32 1.99 -9.81
CA ILE A 189 9.88 0.73 -9.32
C ILE A 189 9.86 -0.34 -10.42
N THR A 190 11.01 -0.98 -10.61
CA THR A 190 11.25 -2.10 -11.54
C THR A 190 12.12 -3.16 -10.86
N ALA A 191 12.18 -4.37 -11.40
CA ALA A 191 13.09 -5.41 -10.90
C ALA A 191 14.55 -4.92 -10.81
N GLY A 192 15.00 -4.12 -11.77
CA GLY A 192 16.36 -3.61 -11.83
C GLY A 192 16.76 -2.63 -10.73
N ASN A 193 15.80 -1.93 -10.09
CA ASN A 193 16.11 -0.96 -9.03
C ASN A 193 15.74 -1.44 -7.61
N ILE A 194 15.24 -2.65 -7.45
CA ILE A 194 14.99 -3.28 -6.14
C ILE A 194 16.24 -3.27 -5.22
N PRO A 195 17.46 -3.61 -5.69
CA PRO A 195 18.64 -3.55 -4.83
C PRO A 195 18.89 -2.17 -4.21
N ILE A 196 18.59 -1.09 -4.94
CA ILE A 196 18.71 0.28 -4.44
C ILE A 196 17.69 0.53 -3.33
N ILE A 197 16.45 0.07 -3.50
CA ILE A 197 15.39 0.21 -2.49
C ILE A 197 15.75 -0.50 -1.19
N ARG A 198 16.34 -1.69 -1.27
CA ARG A 198 16.85 -2.41 -0.09
C ARG A 198 17.94 -1.63 0.62
N GLU A 199 18.91 -1.09 -0.13
CA GLU A 199 19.98 -0.26 0.42
C GLU A 199 19.43 0.98 1.14
N LEU A 200 18.40 1.60 0.59
CA LEU A 200 17.73 2.76 1.15
C LEU A 200 16.87 2.43 2.40
N GLY A 201 16.72 1.16 2.79
CA GLY A 201 16.08 0.75 4.03
C GLY A 201 14.56 0.79 4.02
N PHE A 202 13.93 0.85 2.85
CA PHE A 202 12.47 0.77 2.73
C PHE A 202 11.95 -0.59 3.20
N GLY A 203 10.76 -0.60 3.81
CA GLY A 203 10.08 -1.82 4.25
C GLY A 203 9.48 -2.63 3.11
N GLY A 204 9.38 -2.05 1.91
CA GLY A 204 8.84 -2.72 0.75
C GLY A 204 8.64 -1.80 -0.45
N VAL A 205 8.00 -2.34 -1.48
CA VAL A 205 7.71 -1.63 -2.73
C VAL A 205 6.23 -1.69 -3.08
N ALA A 206 5.72 -0.60 -3.65
CA ALA A 206 4.44 -0.57 -4.32
C ALA A 206 4.66 -0.31 -5.82
N VAL A 207 4.01 -1.13 -6.64
CA VAL A 207 4.17 -1.08 -8.11
C VAL A 207 2.81 -0.89 -8.77
N LEU A 208 2.82 -0.24 -9.93
CA LEU A 208 1.67 -0.06 -10.80
C LEU A 208 2.10 -0.24 -12.27
N GLY A 209 2.80 0.75 -12.83
CA GLY A 209 3.10 0.81 -14.26
C GLY A 209 3.98 -0.31 -14.77
N SER A 210 4.99 -0.73 -13.99
CA SER A 210 5.91 -1.82 -14.35
C SER A 210 5.21 -3.19 -14.47
N VAL A 211 4.08 -3.36 -13.82
CA VAL A 211 3.26 -4.57 -13.89
C VAL A 211 2.14 -4.40 -14.93
N TRP A 212 1.24 -3.45 -14.70
CA TRP A 212 -0.01 -3.37 -15.46
C TRP A 212 0.14 -2.94 -16.92
N PHE A 213 1.21 -2.20 -17.26
CA PHE A 213 1.45 -1.77 -18.65
C PHE A 213 2.48 -2.64 -19.37
N SER A 214 2.87 -3.75 -18.76
CA SER A 214 3.67 -4.77 -19.44
C SER A 214 2.81 -5.63 -20.38
N PRO A 215 3.41 -6.25 -21.40
CA PRO A 215 2.70 -7.21 -22.26
C PRO A 215 2.13 -8.42 -21.50
N SER A 216 2.74 -8.78 -20.36
CA SER A 216 2.30 -9.87 -19.49
C SER A 216 2.37 -9.45 -18.02
N PRO A 217 1.28 -8.89 -17.45
CA PRO A 217 1.28 -8.40 -16.07
C PRO A 217 1.68 -9.43 -15.02
N VAL A 218 1.24 -10.67 -15.17
CA VAL A 218 1.54 -11.76 -14.23
C VAL A 218 3.03 -12.10 -14.25
N THR A 219 3.62 -12.26 -15.44
CA THR A 219 5.05 -12.54 -15.58
C THR A 219 5.92 -11.40 -15.03
N SER A 220 5.54 -10.15 -15.32
CA SER A 220 6.26 -8.99 -14.77
C SER A 220 6.15 -8.88 -13.27
N PHE A 221 5.03 -9.27 -12.68
CA PHE A 221 4.89 -9.37 -11.24
C PHE A 221 5.78 -10.47 -10.66
N GLU A 222 5.83 -11.63 -11.28
CA GLU A 222 6.68 -12.76 -10.89
C GLU A 222 8.18 -12.38 -10.91
N GLU A 223 8.64 -11.73 -11.98
CA GLU A 223 10.02 -11.21 -12.09
C GLU A 223 10.36 -10.20 -10.96
N LEU A 224 9.45 -9.28 -10.66
CA LEU A 224 9.58 -8.36 -9.53
C LEU A 224 9.67 -9.12 -8.21
N ARG A 225 8.83 -10.11 -8.01
CA ARG A 225 8.78 -10.93 -6.79
C ARG A 225 10.08 -11.70 -6.57
N HIS A 226 10.67 -12.26 -7.63
CA HIS A 226 11.99 -12.92 -7.55
C HIS A 226 13.16 -11.96 -7.25
N SER A 227 12.96 -10.65 -7.49
CA SER A 227 13.98 -9.62 -7.20
C SER A 227 13.91 -9.10 -5.76
N LEU A 228 12.79 -9.35 -5.05
CA LEU A 228 12.57 -8.98 -3.66
C LEU A 228 13.21 -9.98 -2.70
#